data_0542ee30d0d95b991a62cc831c7dc754
#
_entry.id   0542ee30d0d95b991a62cc831c7dc754
#
_cell.length_a   1.000
_cell.length_b   1.000
_cell.length_c   1.000
_cell.angle_alpha   90.00
_cell.angle_beta   90.00
_cell.angle_gamma   90.00
#
_symmetry.space_group_name_H-M   'P 1'
#
loop_
_entity.id
_entity.type
_entity.pdbx_description
1 polymer ?
#
loop_
_entity_poly.entity_id
_entity_poly.type
_entity_poly.pdbx_seq_one_letter_code
_entity_poly.pdbx_strand_id
1 'polypeptide(L)'
;MKPKAQTMSQKFGFMDPDLTTPNHDAIMLWLDGEMQNIVKRYHSHAWKWDASVNYQNIAFPYGKVTDDIREEAQKRMQSMRKQVIAELSLEDSPTPIVHKVWESPIVDRTYTIGFCDMRVYWKFPAVNCHFNVVVSAIENKVEYGTSANKYEVTHLEEGETKWEYVRSAVHTPDYFLDRNRAYFEVKPSIPSLGEVIRQVRMYQTYTAGAEWWIVSPDAKFREQIEAQGIKFLVVPSDI
;
A
#
# COMPACT_ATOMS: atom_id res chain seq x y z
N MET A 1 -26.43 -33.38 13.25
CA MET A 1 -25.67 -32.42 12.45
C MET A 1 -26.31 -31.05 12.60
N LYS A 2 -25.55 -30.03 13.06
CA LYS A 2 -26.06 -28.65 13.01
C LYS A 2 -26.08 -28.20 11.55
N PRO A 3 -27.14 -27.54 11.04
CA PRO A 3 -27.14 -27.03 9.69
C PRO A 3 -25.98 -26.05 9.53
N LYS A 4 -25.17 -26.20 8.44
CA LYS A 4 -24.13 -25.22 8.09
C LYS A 4 -24.80 -23.86 7.92
N ALA A 5 -24.19 -22.84 8.50
CA ALA A 5 -24.64 -21.45 8.27
C ALA A 5 -24.57 -21.16 6.76
N GLN A 6 -25.63 -20.59 6.21
CA GLN A 6 -25.63 -20.12 4.83
C GLN A 6 -24.63 -18.99 4.67
N THR A 7 -23.82 -19.06 3.60
CA THR A 7 -22.94 -17.98 3.20
C THR A 7 -23.73 -16.72 2.78
N MET A 8 -23.10 -15.57 2.74
CA MET A 8 -23.77 -14.32 2.29
C MET A 8 -24.28 -14.46 0.85
N SER A 9 -23.49 -15.07 -0.04
CA SER A 9 -23.91 -15.31 -1.42
C SER A 9 -25.14 -16.23 -1.51
N GLN A 10 -25.20 -17.29 -0.73
CA GLN A 10 -26.37 -18.17 -0.67
C GLN A 10 -27.62 -17.45 -0.14
N LYS A 11 -27.50 -16.56 0.84
CA LYS A 11 -28.61 -15.75 1.35
C LYS A 11 -29.20 -14.82 0.29
N PHE A 12 -28.39 -14.38 -0.67
CA PHE A 12 -28.83 -13.54 -1.80
C PHE A 12 -29.22 -14.35 -3.05
N GLY A 13 -29.27 -15.68 -2.95
CA GLY A 13 -29.69 -16.54 -4.06
C GLY A 13 -28.64 -16.86 -5.11
N PHE A 14 -27.39 -16.49 -4.84
CA PHE A 14 -26.28 -16.87 -5.72
C PHE A 14 -25.82 -18.28 -5.36
N MET A 15 -26.00 -19.20 -6.27
CA MET A 15 -25.63 -20.61 -6.12
C MET A 15 -24.31 -20.86 -6.88
N ASP A 16 -23.20 -20.77 -6.17
CA ASP A 16 -21.94 -21.32 -6.68
C ASP A 16 -21.75 -22.72 -6.07
N PRO A 17 -21.74 -23.80 -6.86
CA PRO A 17 -21.56 -25.14 -6.35
C PRO A 17 -20.22 -25.35 -5.67
N ASP A 18 -19.20 -24.56 -5.99
CA ASP A 18 -17.87 -24.67 -5.41
C ASP A 18 -17.81 -24.13 -3.97
N LEU A 19 -18.71 -23.21 -3.57
CA LEU A 19 -18.77 -22.59 -2.24
C LEU A 19 -19.13 -23.57 -1.10
N THR A 20 -19.50 -24.80 -1.41
CA THR A 20 -19.97 -25.79 -0.41
C THR A 20 -18.99 -26.95 -0.23
N THR A 21 -17.86 -26.95 -0.91
CA THR A 21 -16.91 -28.05 -0.83
C THR A 21 -15.92 -27.84 0.32
N PRO A 22 -15.56 -28.89 1.08
CA PRO A 22 -14.53 -28.80 2.11
C PRO A 22 -13.20 -28.25 1.59
N ASN A 23 -12.88 -28.54 0.34
CA ASN A 23 -11.67 -28.07 -0.32
C ASN A 23 -11.69 -26.54 -0.55
N HIS A 24 -12.84 -25.94 -0.86
CA HIS A 24 -12.98 -24.51 -1.00
C HIS A 24 -12.65 -23.80 0.33
N ASP A 25 -13.25 -24.25 1.43
CA ASP A 25 -13.04 -23.65 2.77
C ASP A 25 -11.56 -23.79 3.20
N ALA A 26 -10.92 -24.92 2.91
CA ALA A 26 -9.51 -25.15 3.22
C ALA A 26 -8.62 -24.17 2.44
N ILE A 27 -8.87 -23.98 1.16
CA ILE A 27 -8.15 -23.03 0.32
C ILE A 27 -8.35 -21.59 0.82
N MET A 28 -9.58 -21.22 1.21
CA MET A 28 -9.88 -19.90 1.75
C MET A 28 -9.14 -19.63 3.05
N LEU A 29 -9.08 -20.59 3.96
CA LEU A 29 -8.32 -20.46 5.21
C LEU A 29 -6.82 -20.29 4.96
N TRP A 30 -6.27 -21.08 4.05
CA TRP A 30 -4.89 -20.95 3.63
C TRP A 30 -4.62 -19.57 3.01
N LEU A 31 -5.46 -19.15 2.07
CA LEU A 31 -5.35 -17.86 1.40
C LEU A 31 -5.39 -16.71 2.41
N ASP A 32 -6.27 -16.79 3.40
CA ASP A 32 -6.35 -15.81 4.47
C ASP A 32 -5.06 -15.76 5.30
N GLY A 33 -4.51 -16.90 5.66
CA GLY A 33 -3.26 -16.99 6.41
C GLY A 33 -2.06 -16.44 5.65
N GLU A 34 -1.98 -16.73 4.34
CA GLU A 34 -0.84 -16.37 3.49
C GLU A 34 -0.96 -14.99 2.84
N MET A 35 -2.06 -14.29 3.00
CA MET A 35 -2.35 -13.07 2.24
C MET A 35 -1.27 -11.98 2.39
N GLN A 36 -0.71 -11.80 3.59
CA GLN A 36 0.36 -10.83 3.82
C GLN A 36 1.62 -11.18 3.04
N ASN A 37 1.99 -12.46 3.02
CA ASN A 37 3.14 -12.98 2.26
C ASN A 37 2.91 -12.87 0.75
N ILE A 38 1.68 -13.14 0.30
CA ILE A 38 1.27 -12.99 -1.10
C ILE A 38 1.42 -11.53 -1.52
N VAL A 39 0.84 -10.59 -0.77
CA VAL A 39 0.96 -9.16 -1.06
C VAL A 39 2.43 -8.72 -1.04
N LYS A 40 3.22 -9.13 -0.05
CA LYS A 40 4.66 -8.82 0.01
C LYS A 40 5.41 -9.36 -1.21
N ARG A 41 5.10 -10.56 -1.68
CA ARG A 41 5.75 -11.21 -2.83
C ARG A 41 5.45 -10.52 -4.16
N TYR A 42 4.19 -10.19 -4.40
CA TYR A 42 3.75 -9.69 -5.71
C TYR A 42 3.72 -8.16 -5.82
N HIS A 43 3.75 -7.46 -4.70
CA HIS A 43 3.66 -6.00 -4.61
C HIS A 43 4.78 -5.40 -3.74
N SER A 44 5.92 -6.10 -3.62
CA SER A 44 7.05 -5.57 -2.85
C SER A 44 7.48 -4.22 -3.39
N HIS A 45 7.61 -3.26 -2.50
CA HIS A 45 8.11 -1.93 -2.79
C HIS A 45 9.29 -1.63 -1.88
N ALA A 46 10.25 -0.86 -2.40
CA ALA A 46 11.20 -0.19 -1.54
C ALA A 46 10.46 0.74 -0.57
N TRP A 47 11.05 1.02 0.58
CA TRP A 47 10.52 1.97 1.53
C TRP A 47 10.18 3.29 0.85
N LYS A 48 8.93 3.74 1.02
CA LYS A 48 8.52 5.07 0.60
C LYS A 48 9.03 6.09 1.62
N TRP A 49 9.61 7.15 1.11
CA TRP A 49 10.14 8.24 1.89
C TRP A 49 9.28 9.47 1.66
N ASP A 50 8.59 9.90 2.70
CA ASP A 50 7.97 11.20 2.73
C ASP A 50 8.99 12.17 3.34
N ALA A 51 9.86 12.70 2.48
CA ALA A 51 10.90 13.64 2.88
C ALA A 51 10.54 15.03 2.38
N SER A 52 10.58 16.00 3.27
CA SER A 52 10.44 17.40 2.93
C SER A 52 11.60 18.20 3.46
N VAL A 53 12.04 19.16 2.67
CA VAL A 53 13.02 20.15 3.07
C VAL A 53 12.29 21.48 3.21
N ASN A 54 12.18 21.98 4.42
CA ASN A 54 11.64 23.29 4.68
C ASN A 54 12.78 24.31 4.69
N TYR A 55 12.81 25.17 3.67
CA TYR A 55 13.75 26.28 3.61
C TYR A 55 13.17 27.46 4.38
N GLN A 56 13.78 27.80 5.50
CA GLN A 56 13.43 28.97 6.25
C GLN A 56 14.42 30.10 5.90
N ASN A 57 13.93 31.13 5.26
CA ASN A 57 14.72 32.33 5.01
C ASN A 57 14.56 33.28 6.18
N ILE A 58 15.64 33.54 6.93
CA ILE A 58 15.64 34.45 8.08
C ILE A 58 16.03 35.87 7.66
N ALA A 59 16.09 36.19 6.38
CA ALA A 59 16.56 37.50 5.95
C ALA A 59 15.55 38.30 5.11
N PHE A 60 15.47 39.57 5.38
CA PHE A 60 14.77 40.54 4.55
C PHE A 60 15.83 41.46 3.87
N PRO A 61 15.81 41.63 2.52
CA PRO A 61 14.95 40.97 1.56
C PRO A 61 15.47 39.58 1.14
N TYR A 62 14.65 38.59 1.29
CA TYR A 62 14.73 37.19 0.91
C TYR A 62 16.10 36.64 0.42
N GLY A 63 16.79 35.92 1.29
CA GLY A 63 17.92 35.13 0.90
C GLY A 63 17.50 34.09 -0.16
N LYS A 64 18.21 34.06 -1.27
CA LYS A 64 17.95 33.06 -2.30
C LYS A 64 18.53 31.73 -1.83
N VAL A 65 17.71 30.70 -1.76
CA VAL A 65 18.20 29.32 -1.68
C VAL A 65 18.95 29.04 -2.97
N THR A 66 20.27 28.96 -2.88
CA THR A 66 21.13 28.69 -4.04
C THR A 66 21.02 27.25 -4.47
N ASP A 67 21.42 26.94 -5.69
CA ASP A 67 21.42 25.57 -6.19
C ASP A 67 22.39 24.69 -5.40
N ASP A 68 23.51 25.24 -4.93
CA ASP A 68 24.47 24.54 -4.05
C ASP A 68 23.81 24.07 -2.74
N ILE A 69 22.97 24.92 -2.12
CA ILE A 69 22.22 24.57 -0.91
C ILE A 69 21.21 23.47 -1.20
N ARG A 70 20.57 23.48 -2.37
CA ARG A 70 19.65 22.43 -2.79
C ARG A 70 20.35 21.09 -3.04
N GLU A 71 21.49 21.11 -3.69
CA GLU A 71 22.32 19.93 -3.90
C GLU A 71 22.83 19.34 -2.58
N GLU A 72 23.31 20.18 -1.68
CA GLU A 72 23.73 19.75 -0.35
C GLU A 72 22.57 19.17 0.45
N ALA A 73 21.36 19.76 0.37
CA ALA A 73 20.16 19.22 0.97
C ALA A 73 19.85 17.81 0.47
N GLN A 74 19.95 17.59 -0.85
CA GLN A 74 19.74 16.26 -1.44
C GLN A 74 20.79 15.24 -0.98
N LYS A 75 22.06 15.61 -0.93
CA LYS A 75 23.14 14.75 -0.43
C LYS A 75 22.89 14.35 1.04
N ARG A 76 22.55 15.33 1.87
CA ARG A 76 22.24 15.09 3.30
C ARG A 76 21.00 14.19 3.48
N MET A 77 19.95 14.39 2.70
CA MET A 77 18.79 13.49 2.70
C MET A 77 19.16 12.05 2.32
N GLN A 78 19.99 11.87 1.31
CA GLN A 78 20.45 10.52 0.93
C GLN A 78 21.30 9.86 2.02
N SER A 79 22.19 10.63 2.66
CA SER A 79 23.00 10.12 3.78
C SER A 79 22.12 9.73 4.95
N MET A 80 21.16 10.57 5.31
CA MET A 80 20.23 10.30 6.39
C MET A 80 19.34 9.11 6.12
N ARG A 81 18.89 8.92 4.87
CA ARG A 81 18.14 7.73 4.50
C ARG A 81 18.88 6.45 4.92
N LYS A 82 20.18 6.39 4.67
CA LYS A 82 21.02 5.24 5.07
C LYS A 82 21.09 5.10 6.58
N GLN A 83 21.24 6.23 7.30
CA GLN A 83 21.31 6.22 8.76
C GLN A 83 19.98 5.77 9.38
N VAL A 84 18.85 6.29 8.93
CA VAL A 84 17.52 5.91 9.42
C VAL A 84 17.21 4.45 9.17
N ILE A 85 17.58 3.92 8.00
CA ILE A 85 17.44 2.48 7.71
C ILE A 85 18.22 1.65 8.73
N ALA A 86 19.46 2.04 9.04
CA ALA A 86 20.31 1.33 10.00
C ALA A 86 19.79 1.49 11.44
N GLU A 87 19.43 2.70 11.86
CA GLU A 87 18.94 2.99 13.21
C GLU A 87 17.62 2.29 13.54
N LEU A 88 16.71 2.25 12.58
CA LEU A 88 15.41 1.59 12.73
C LEU A 88 15.44 0.10 12.38
N SER A 89 16.61 -0.43 12.01
CA SER A 89 16.79 -1.84 11.58
C SER A 89 15.76 -2.25 10.52
N LEU A 90 15.50 -1.36 9.55
CA LEU A 90 14.51 -1.60 8.51
C LEU A 90 15.00 -2.69 7.56
N GLU A 91 14.13 -3.65 7.28
CA GLU A 91 14.34 -4.62 6.22
C GLU A 91 14.34 -3.93 4.84
N ASP A 92 14.84 -4.61 3.81
CA ASP A 92 14.88 -4.09 2.43
C ASP A 92 13.49 -3.71 1.89
N SER A 93 12.46 -4.42 2.33
CA SER A 93 11.07 -4.16 1.93
C SER A 93 10.15 -4.15 3.14
N PRO A 94 9.29 -3.11 3.28
CA PRO A 94 8.34 -3.05 4.38
C PRO A 94 7.31 -4.17 4.31
N THR A 95 6.89 -4.66 5.47
CA THR A 95 5.79 -5.60 5.56
C THR A 95 4.46 -4.85 5.32
N PRO A 96 3.63 -5.29 4.37
CA PRO A 96 2.36 -4.63 4.09
C PRO A 96 1.37 -4.83 5.24
N ILE A 97 0.53 -3.84 5.46
CA ILE A 97 -0.69 -3.98 6.25
C ILE A 97 -1.80 -4.36 5.30
N VAL A 98 -2.44 -5.49 5.56
CA VAL A 98 -3.45 -6.09 4.69
C VAL A 98 -4.79 -6.10 5.40
N HIS A 99 -5.82 -5.62 4.71
CA HIS A 99 -7.21 -5.71 5.12
C HIS A 99 -7.96 -6.64 4.16
N LYS A 100 -8.67 -7.62 4.71
CA LYS A 100 -9.35 -8.69 3.97
C LYS A 100 -10.85 -8.62 4.23
N VAL A 101 -11.63 -8.82 3.19
CA VAL A 101 -13.10 -8.91 3.25
C VAL A 101 -13.52 -10.17 2.52
N TRP A 102 -14.04 -11.14 3.27
CA TRP A 102 -14.55 -12.40 2.73
C TRP A 102 -15.93 -12.21 2.11
N GLU A 103 -16.25 -13.01 1.10
CA GLU A 103 -17.53 -12.96 0.39
C GLU A 103 -17.94 -11.53 0.07
N SER A 104 -17.01 -10.80 -0.56
CA SER A 104 -17.21 -9.38 -0.81
C SER A 104 -18.16 -9.15 -1.97
N PRO A 105 -19.24 -8.39 -1.78
CA PRO A 105 -20.18 -8.11 -2.84
C PRO A 105 -19.53 -7.26 -3.95
N ILE A 106 -19.83 -7.60 -5.17
CA ILE A 106 -19.56 -6.80 -6.37
C ILE A 106 -20.86 -6.09 -6.71
N VAL A 107 -20.82 -4.78 -6.72
CA VAL A 107 -22.03 -3.96 -6.84
C VAL A 107 -21.96 -3.05 -8.08
N ASP A 108 -23.11 -2.87 -8.71
CA ASP A 108 -23.36 -1.80 -9.68
C ASP A 108 -24.36 -0.82 -9.03
N ARG A 109 -23.86 0.35 -8.63
CA ARG A 109 -24.65 1.35 -7.88
C ARG A 109 -25.28 0.74 -6.61
N THR A 110 -26.55 0.34 -6.70
CA THR A 110 -27.33 -0.25 -5.59
C THR A 110 -27.57 -1.75 -5.75
N TYR A 111 -27.19 -2.33 -6.88
CA TYR A 111 -27.47 -3.74 -7.20
C TYR A 111 -26.23 -4.60 -6.96
N THR A 112 -26.41 -5.72 -6.25
CA THR A 112 -25.38 -6.75 -6.13
C THR A 112 -25.36 -7.58 -7.40
N ILE A 113 -24.22 -7.57 -8.10
CA ILE A 113 -23.97 -8.33 -9.32
C ILE A 113 -23.53 -9.75 -9.00
N GLY A 114 -22.78 -9.92 -7.92
CA GLY A 114 -22.26 -11.19 -7.45
C GLY A 114 -21.38 -10.99 -6.23
N PHE A 115 -20.64 -12.04 -5.89
CA PHE A 115 -19.68 -12.01 -4.78
C PHE A 115 -18.37 -12.60 -5.28
N CYS A 116 -17.26 -12.01 -4.85
CA CYS A 116 -15.96 -12.68 -4.92
C CYS A 116 -15.65 -13.30 -3.56
N ASP A 117 -14.84 -14.33 -3.53
CA ASP A 117 -14.52 -15.04 -2.31
C ASP A 117 -13.75 -14.16 -1.33
N MET A 118 -12.78 -13.38 -1.83
CA MET A 118 -12.04 -12.44 -0.99
C MET A 118 -11.69 -11.16 -1.75
N ARG A 119 -11.92 -10.03 -1.09
CA ARG A 119 -11.41 -8.73 -1.51
C ARG A 119 -10.33 -8.27 -0.54
N VAL A 120 -9.20 -7.82 -1.08
CA VAL A 120 -8.03 -7.44 -0.32
C VAL A 120 -7.63 -6.01 -0.64
N TYR A 121 -7.32 -5.26 0.39
CA TYR A 121 -6.68 -3.96 0.31
C TYR A 121 -5.36 -4.00 1.05
N TRP A 122 -4.35 -3.29 0.57
CA TRP A 122 -3.09 -3.19 1.28
C TRP A 122 -2.49 -1.80 1.22
N LYS A 123 -1.64 -1.53 2.19
CA LYS A 123 -0.81 -0.34 2.27
C LYS A 123 0.55 -0.71 2.84
N PHE A 124 1.55 0.03 2.42
CA PHE A 124 2.89 -0.13 2.95
C PHE A 124 3.20 1.00 3.92
N PRO A 125 3.89 0.73 5.02
CA PRO A 125 4.41 1.77 5.86
C PRO A 125 5.45 2.60 5.10
N ALA A 126 5.59 3.86 5.49
CA ALA A 126 6.53 4.80 4.92
C ALA A 126 7.38 5.42 6.02
N VAL A 127 8.54 5.95 5.66
CA VAL A 127 9.38 6.74 6.57
C VAL A 127 9.12 8.21 6.33
N ASN A 128 8.76 8.92 7.39
CA ASN A 128 8.60 10.36 7.38
C ASN A 128 9.87 11.02 7.92
N CYS A 129 10.47 11.91 7.14
CA CYS A 129 11.74 12.55 7.44
C CYS A 129 11.70 14.01 7.03
N HIS A 130 11.85 14.93 7.99
CA HIS A 130 11.80 16.36 7.73
C HIS A 130 13.11 17.02 8.08
N PHE A 131 13.55 17.92 7.19
CA PHE A 131 14.66 18.82 7.41
C PHE A 131 14.18 20.27 7.42
N ASN A 132 14.67 21.03 8.38
CA ASN A 132 14.66 22.46 8.30
C ASN A 132 16.04 22.95 7.89
N VAL A 133 16.10 23.74 6.84
CA VAL A 133 17.29 24.42 6.39
C VAL A 133 17.09 25.89 6.63
N VAL A 134 17.84 26.43 7.56
CA VAL A 134 17.83 27.84 7.86
C VAL A 134 18.99 28.50 7.12
N VAL A 135 18.67 29.40 6.19
CA VAL A 135 19.67 30.11 5.39
C VAL A 135 19.69 31.55 5.87
N SER A 136 20.82 31.99 6.35
CA SER A 136 21.07 33.42 6.66
C SER A 136 21.61 34.08 5.40
N ALA A 137 20.92 35.10 4.92
CA ALA A 137 21.41 35.96 3.88
C ALA A 137 21.41 37.40 4.41
N ILE A 138 22.53 37.86 4.93
CA ILE A 138 22.83 39.25 5.32
C ILE A 138 22.32 39.69 6.69
N GLU A 139 23.29 40.16 7.49
CA GLU A 139 23.24 41.04 8.69
C GLU A 139 22.18 40.77 9.76
N ASN A 140 22.67 40.26 10.85
CA ASN A 140 22.32 40.56 12.25
C ASN A 140 20.93 41.14 12.55
N LYS A 141 20.20 40.39 13.31
CA LYS A 141 19.02 40.70 14.09
C LYS A 141 17.72 40.83 13.32
N VAL A 142 17.01 39.74 13.30
CA VAL A 142 15.56 39.83 13.20
C VAL A 142 14.93 39.11 14.39
N GLU A 143 14.46 39.89 15.36
CA GLU A 143 13.53 39.45 16.38
C GLU A 143 12.15 39.36 15.74
N TYR A 144 11.65 38.16 15.50
CA TYR A 144 10.23 37.94 15.20
C TYR A 144 9.53 37.46 16.45
N GLY A 145 8.75 38.32 17.05
CA GLY A 145 7.81 37.95 18.09
C GLY A 145 6.38 38.10 17.62
N THR A 146 5.69 37.03 17.43
CA THR A 146 4.25 36.99 17.65
C THR A 146 3.99 35.96 18.73
N SER A 147 3.06 36.27 19.61
CA SER A 147 2.85 35.67 20.93
C SER A 147 2.43 34.19 20.95
N ALA A 148 2.45 33.50 19.83
CA ALA A 148 2.03 32.10 19.74
C ALA A 148 3.15 31.11 19.40
N ASN A 149 4.25 31.51 18.78
CA ASN A 149 5.35 30.62 18.44
C ASN A 149 6.69 31.31 18.67
N LYS A 150 7.30 31.06 19.81
CA LYS A 150 8.69 31.43 20.04
C LYS A 150 9.58 30.42 19.30
N TYR A 151 10.13 30.87 18.18
CA TYR A 151 11.27 30.17 17.58
C TYR A 151 12.53 30.76 18.27
N GLU A 152 13.35 29.91 18.86
CA GLU A 152 14.71 30.31 19.23
C GLU A 152 15.47 30.59 17.96
N VAL A 153 15.73 31.86 17.72
CA VAL A 153 16.60 32.33 16.63
C VAL A 153 18.03 32.03 17.04
N THR A 154 18.61 30.98 16.54
CA THR A 154 20.05 30.78 16.64
C THR A 154 20.71 31.85 15.78
N HIS A 155 21.65 32.61 16.34
CA HIS A 155 22.44 33.58 15.58
C HIS A 155 23.25 32.84 14.53
N LEU A 156 22.96 33.11 13.25
CA LEU A 156 23.75 32.66 12.11
C LEU A 156 24.57 33.85 11.60
N GLU A 157 25.80 33.61 11.26
CA GLU A 157 26.63 34.60 10.55
C GLU A 157 26.18 34.73 9.09
N GLU A 158 26.56 35.81 8.44
CA GLU A 158 26.24 36.06 7.03
C GLU A 158 26.77 34.91 6.16
N GLY A 159 25.90 34.33 5.34
CA GLY A 159 26.20 33.18 4.49
C GLY A 159 26.23 31.82 5.19
N GLU A 160 26.01 31.75 6.48
CA GLU A 160 25.93 30.51 7.22
C GLU A 160 24.63 29.79 6.95
N THR A 161 24.71 28.45 6.79
CA THR A 161 23.54 27.57 6.61
C THR A 161 23.45 26.61 7.77
N LYS A 162 22.42 26.72 8.58
CA LYS A 162 22.13 25.76 9.63
C LYS A 162 21.21 24.65 9.12
N TRP A 163 21.62 23.43 9.40
CA TRP A 163 20.86 22.23 9.08
C TRP A 163 20.28 21.64 10.35
N GLU A 164 18.98 21.56 10.43
CA GLU A 164 18.30 20.99 11.58
C GLU A 164 17.44 19.82 11.16
N TYR A 165 17.71 18.66 11.75
CA TYR A 165 16.91 17.47 11.59
C TYR A 165 15.76 17.51 12.58
N VAL A 166 14.54 17.47 12.07
CA VAL A 166 13.36 17.65 12.93
C VAL A 166 12.78 16.35 13.40
N ARG A 167 12.63 15.37 12.53
CA ARG A 167 12.05 14.09 12.91
C ARG A 167 12.16 13.01 11.82
N SER A 168 12.43 11.76 12.24
CA SER A 168 12.11 10.58 11.44
C SER A 168 11.20 9.65 12.23
N ALA A 169 10.22 9.06 11.56
CA ALA A 169 9.36 8.04 12.13
C ALA A 169 8.81 7.15 11.03
N VAL A 170 8.68 5.86 11.32
CA VAL A 170 7.88 4.98 10.48
C VAL A 170 6.41 5.29 10.72
N HIS A 171 5.69 5.57 9.69
CA HIS A 171 4.26 5.83 9.76
C HIS A 171 3.51 4.97 8.75
N THR A 172 2.26 4.73 9.03
CA THR A 172 1.36 4.05 8.11
C THR A 172 0.35 5.07 7.60
N PRO A 173 0.18 5.19 6.28
CA PRO A 173 -0.87 6.04 5.73
C PRO A 173 -2.23 5.74 6.34
N ASP A 174 -3.01 6.76 6.70
CA ASP A 174 -4.30 6.60 7.40
C ASP A 174 -5.40 5.99 6.52
N TYR A 175 -5.18 5.94 5.21
CA TYR A 175 -6.17 5.46 4.24
C TYR A 175 -5.60 4.40 3.31
N PHE A 176 -6.46 3.48 2.88
CA PHE A 176 -6.15 2.54 1.80
C PHE A 176 -6.38 3.23 0.46
N LEU A 177 -5.35 3.23 -0.40
CA LEU A 177 -5.49 3.74 -1.76
C LEU A 177 -6.35 2.75 -2.57
N ASP A 178 -7.32 3.26 -3.31
CA ASP A 178 -8.15 2.45 -4.21
C ASP A 178 -7.35 1.64 -5.24
N ARG A 179 -6.11 2.07 -5.51
CA ARG A 179 -5.20 1.40 -6.44
C ARG A 179 -4.59 0.12 -5.88
N ASN A 180 -4.57 -0.02 -4.56
CA ASN A 180 -3.99 -1.18 -3.88
C ASN A 180 -5.10 -2.11 -3.45
N ARG A 181 -5.80 -2.70 -4.41
CA ARG A 181 -6.86 -3.66 -4.17
C ARG A 181 -6.82 -4.80 -5.17
N ALA A 182 -7.14 -5.99 -4.69
CA ALA A 182 -7.29 -7.18 -5.49
C ALA A 182 -8.52 -7.97 -5.07
N TYR A 183 -9.06 -8.72 -6.01
CA TYR A 183 -10.15 -9.65 -5.84
C TYR A 183 -9.66 -11.06 -6.12
N PHE A 184 -10.02 -11.99 -5.27
CA PHE A 184 -9.63 -13.38 -5.35
C PHE A 184 -10.87 -14.25 -5.52
N GLU A 185 -10.83 -15.14 -6.49
CA GLU A 185 -11.83 -16.13 -6.77
C GLU A 185 -11.20 -17.51 -6.60
N VAL A 186 -11.70 -18.28 -5.66
CA VAL A 186 -11.19 -19.61 -5.31
C VAL A 186 -11.92 -20.68 -6.11
N LYS A 187 -11.18 -21.47 -6.83
CA LYS A 187 -11.71 -22.60 -7.62
C LYS A 187 -10.98 -23.88 -7.24
N PRO A 188 -11.56 -24.77 -6.43
CA PRO A 188 -10.96 -26.05 -6.08
C PRO A 188 -10.63 -26.88 -7.33
N SER A 189 -11.43 -26.73 -8.39
CA SER A 189 -11.18 -27.27 -9.73
C SER A 189 -11.70 -26.31 -10.80
N ILE A 190 -11.16 -26.42 -12.01
CA ILE A 190 -11.58 -25.57 -13.14
C ILE A 190 -12.15 -26.49 -14.25
N PRO A 191 -13.44 -26.89 -14.16
CA PRO A 191 -14.04 -27.76 -15.16
C PRO A 191 -14.22 -27.05 -16.51
N SER A 192 -14.47 -25.75 -16.51
CA SER A 192 -14.68 -24.94 -17.69
C SER A 192 -13.91 -23.62 -17.63
N LEU A 193 -12.84 -23.50 -18.40
CA LEU A 193 -12.06 -22.27 -18.54
C LEU A 193 -12.95 -21.09 -18.99
N GLY A 194 -13.85 -21.32 -19.96
CA GLY A 194 -14.70 -20.26 -20.52
C GLY A 194 -15.66 -19.68 -19.49
N GLU A 195 -16.14 -20.47 -18.54
CA GLU A 195 -17.03 -20.00 -17.47
C GLU A 195 -16.29 -19.13 -16.47
N VAL A 196 -15.13 -19.58 -16.01
CA VAL A 196 -14.30 -18.82 -15.07
C VAL A 196 -13.90 -17.47 -15.68
N ILE A 197 -13.44 -17.45 -16.94
CA ILE A 197 -13.07 -16.19 -17.62
C ILE A 197 -14.29 -15.28 -17.76
N ARG A 198 -15.46 -15.79 -18.15
CA ARG A 198 -16.68 -14.97 -18.27
C ARG A 198 -17.10 -14.37 -16.93
N GLN A 199 -17.07 -15.16 -15.86
CA GLN A 199 -17.38 -14.70 -14.51
C GLN A 199 -16.47 -13.53 -14.10
N VAL A 200 -15.15 -13.72 -14.19
CA VAL A 200 -14.18 -12.69 -13.83
C VAL A 200 -14.31 -11.45 -14.72
N ARG A 201 -14.49 -11.62 -16.03
CA ARG A 201 -14.68 -10.48 -16.96
C ARG A 201 -15.94 -9.68 -16.64
N MET A 202 -17.04 -10.34 -16.30
CA MET A 202 -18.24 -9.66 -15.84
C MET A 202 -17.93 -8.85 -14.58
N TYR A 203 -17.25 -9.40 -13.61
CA TYR A 203 -16.89 -8.70 -12.38
C TYR A 203 -15.92 -7.53 -12.61
N GLN A 204 -14.95 -7.70 -13.51
CA GLN A 204 -14.02 -6.62 -13.90
C GLN A 204 -14.73 -5.38 -14.44
N THR A 205 -15.89 -5.54 -15.06
CA THR A 205 -16.70 -4.42 -15.55
C THR A 205 -17.13 -3.47 -14.43
N TYR A 206 -17.32 -4.01 -13.22
CA TYR A 206 -17.78 -3.26 -12.05
C TYR A 206 -16.68 -2.95 -11.02
N THR A 207 -15.47 -3.45 -11.28
CA THR A 207 -14.33 -3.31 -10.35
C THR A 207 -13.11 -2.66 -11.05
N ALA A 208 -13.38 -1.61 -11.81
CA ALA A 208 -12.36 -0.96 -12.66
C ALA A 208 -11.06 -0.66 -11.90
N GLY A 209 -9.93 -0.99 -12.53
CA GLY A 209 -8.59 -0.74 -12.00
C GLY A 209 -8.14 -1.69 -10.90
N ALA A 210 -8.95 -2.69 -10.52
CA ALA A 210 -8.57 -3.70 -9.56
C ALA A 210 -7.89 -4.91 -10.22
N GLU A 211 -7.00 -5.55 -9.49
CA GLU A 211 -6.43 -6.83 -9.91
C GLU A 211 -7.39 -7.97 -9.62
N TRP A 212 -7.39 -8.97 -10.51
CA TRP A 212 -8.14 -10.19 -10.33
C TRP A 212 -7.23 -11.41 -10.31
N TRP A 213 -7.50 -12.29 -9.38
CA TRP A 213 -6.75 -13.51 -9.14
C TRP A 213 -7.67 -14.70 -9.12
N ILE A 214 -7.28 -15.77 -9.82
CA ILE A 214 -7.84 -17.12 -9.63
C ILE A 214 -6.89 -17.86 -8.70
N VAL A 215 -7.46 -18.50 -7.68
CA VAL A 215 -6.74 -19.30 -6.70
C VAL A 215 -7.19 -20.74 -6.84
N SER A 216 -6.29 -21.63 -7.24
CA SER A 216 -6.64 -23.03 -7.50
C SER A 216 -5.44 -23.95 -7.32
N PRO A 217 -5.64 -25.20 -6.82
CA PRO A 217 -4.64 -26.24 -6.92
C PRO A 217 -4.49 -26.79 -8.35
N ASP A 218 -5.52 -26.63 -9.19
CA ASP A 218 -5.52 -27.08 -10.58
C ASP A 218 -4.89 -26.04 -11.50
N ALA A 219 -3.59 -26.19 -11.78
CA ALA A 219 -2.84 -25.26 -12.61
C ALA A 219 -2.99 -25.50 -14.13
N LYS A 220 -3.86 -26.42 -14.56
CA LYS A 220 -4.01 -26.83 -15.97
C LYS A 220 -4.22 -25.65 -16.93
N PHE A 221 -4.97 -24.65 -16.51
CA PHE A 221 -5.34 -23.50 -17.34
C PHE A 221 -4.61 -22.20 -16.95
N ARG A 222 -3.55 -22.30 -16.17
CA ARG A 222 -2.82 -21.13 -15.66
C ARG A 222 -2.40 -20.17 -16.78
N GLU A 223 -1.69 -20.67 -17.78
CA GLU A 223 -1.17 -19.84 -18.88
C GLU A 223 -2.29 -19.13 -19.65
N GLN A 224 -3.40 -19.84 -19.91
CA GLN A 224 -4.54 -19.27 -20.62
C GLN A 224 -5.25 -18.18 -19.80
N ILE A 225 -5.33 -18.34 -18.48
CA ILE A 225 -5.90 -17.35 -17.56
C ILE A 225 -4.99 -16.13 -17.48
N GLU A 226 -3.68 -16.32 -17.30
CA GLU A 226 -2.70 -15.24 -17.25
C GLU A 226 -2.64 -14.47 -18.57
N ALA A 227 -2.77 -15.12 -19.71
CA ALA A 227 -2.88 -14.47 -21.02
C ALA A 227 -4.10 -13.55 -21.15
N GLN A 228 -5.12 -13.72 -20.31
CA GLN A 228 -6.28 -12.82 -20.23
C GLN A 228 -6.06 -11.63 -19.27
N GLY A 229 -4.86 -11.46 -18.69
CA GLY A 229 -4.57 -10.44 -17.69
C GLY A 229 -5.21 -10.70 -16.32
N ILE A 230 -5.62 -11.94 -16.06
CA ILE A 230 -6.08 -12.41 -14.77
C ILE A 230 -4.90 -13.14 -14.13
N LYS A 231 -4.53 -12.78 -12.91
CA LYS A 231 -3.42 -13.43 -12.22
C LYS A 231 -3.83 -14.81 -11.69
N PHE A 232 -2.88 -15.71 -11.57
CA PHE A 232 -3.13 -17.06 -11.08
C PHE A 232 -2.24 -17.40 -9.90
N LEU A 233 -2.86 -17.91 -8.83
CA LEU A 233 -2.16 -18.37 -7.63
C LEU A 233 -2.39 -19.87 -7.45
N VAL A 234 -1.31 -20.62 -7.51
CA VAL A 234 -1.36 -22.07 -7.29
C VAL A 234 -1.36 -22.34 -5.78
N VAL A 235 -2.35 -23.08 -5.33
CA VAL A 235 -2.45 -23.58 -3.96
C VAL A 235 -1.51 -24.76 -3.77
N PRO A 236 -0.77 -24.86 -2.66
CA PRO A 236 0.01 -26.04 -2.33
C PRO A 236 -0.84 -27.32 -2.28
N SER A 237 -0.25 -28.44 -2.66
CA SER A 237 -0.96 -29.72 -2.77
C SER A 237 -1.28 -30.40 -1.44
N ASP A 238 -0.79 -29.88 -0.36
CA ASP A 238 -0.92 -30.39 1.01
C ASP A 238 -2.01 -29.68 1.85
N ILE A 239 -2.87 -28.91 1.18
CA ILE A 239 -4.00 -28.17 1.78
C ILE A 239 -5.37 -28.85 1.54
#